data_673e9c8dd4638439e1ab639b2d1d6fa1
#
_entry.id   673e9c8dd4638439e1ab639b2d1d6fa1
#
_cell.length_a   1.000
_cell.length_b   1.000
_cell.length_c   1.000
_cell.angle_alpha   90.00
_cell.angle_beta   90.00
_cell.angle_gamma   90.00
#
_symmetry.space_group_name_H-M   'P 1'
#
loop_
_entity.id
_entity.type
_entity.pdbx_description
1 polymer ?
#
loop_
_entity_poly.entity_id
_entity_poly.type
_entity_poly.pdbx_seq_one_letter_code
_entity_poly.pdbx_strand_id
1 'polypeptide(L)'
;LAASYMAGDTVEADGKQVTGAADPDDLEAIRVFAVAYLRHEQDLDLKAFGVEFDVYFLESSLYSDGKVEETVKRLVDNGYTYEDDGALWLRTTDFGDDKDRVMRKRDGGYTYFLPDVAYHLDKWQRGFTQVINEQGADHHSTVTRVRAGLQALQADIPKGWPDYVLHQMVTVMRSGEEVKLSKRAGSYVTLRDLIEEVGRDATRYFLAAR
;
A
#
# COMPACT_ATOMS: atom_id res chain seq x y z
N LEU A 1 22.16 0.60 -5.74
CA LEU A 1 21.85 0.16 -4.39
C LEU A 1 23.02 -0.64 -3.78
N ALA A 2 23.41 -1.81 -4.34
CA ALA A 2 24.47 -2.65 -3.75
C ALA A 2 25.80 -1.90 -3.60
N ALA A 3 26.23 -1.17 -4.63
CA ALA A 3 27.45 -0.36 -4.58
C ALA A 3 27.40 0.69 -3.47
N SER A 4 26.28 1.41 -3.35
CA SER A 4 26.08 2.43 -2.32
C SER A 4 26.08 1.84 -0.91
N TYR A 5 25.46 0.66 -0.71
CA TYR A 5 25.49 -0.05 0.57
C TYR A 5 26.92 -0.40 0.98
N MET A 6 27.70 -0.99 0.05
CA MET A 6 29.07 -1.40 0.29
C MET A 6 30.05 -0.22 0.41
N ALA A 7 29.73 0.93 -0.17
CA ALA A 7 30.50 2.17 -0.03
C ALA A 7 30.23 2.88 1.32
N GLY A 8 29.21 2.47 2.08
CA GLY A 8 28.78 3.15 3.28
C GLY A 8 28.11 4.50 3.02
N ASP A 9 27.44 4.64 1.84
CA ASP A 9 26.70 5.85 1.53
C ASP A 9 25.54 6.04 2.50
N THR A 10 25.16 7.30 2.70
CA THR A 10 23.99 7.66 3.51
C THR A 10 22.88 8.14 2.59
N VAL A 11 21.68 7.61 2.80
CA VAL A 11 20.46 8.04 2.12
C VAL A 11 19.46 8.60 3.13
N GLU A 12 18.68 9.57 2.71
CA GLU A 12 17.59 10.12 3.50
C GLU A 12 16.25 9.65 2.92
N ALA A 13 15.40 9.07 3.78
CA ALA A 13 14.06 8.67 3.44
C ALA A 13 13.12 8.87 4.63
N ASP A 14 11.95 9.44 4.39
CA ASP A 14 10.92 9.68 5.42
C ASP A 14 11.45 10.44 6.65
N GLY A 15 12.36 11.42 6.43
CA GLY A 15 12.99 12.22 7.48
C GLY A 15 14.04 11.48 8.32
N LYS A 16 14.47 10.29 7.90
CA LYS A 16 15.50 9.50 8.57
C LYS A 16 16.71 9.30 7.66
N GLN A 17 17.91 9.36 8.25
CA GLN A 17 19.13 9.00 7.57
C GLN A 17 19.50 7.55 7.86
N VAL A 18 19.82 6.80 6.80
CA VAL A 18 20.26 5.41 6.88
C VAL A 18 21.57 5.26 6.13
N THR A 19 22.57 4.75 6.80
CA THR A 19 23.92 4.54 6.24
C THR A 19 24.16 3.07 5.97
N GLY A 20 24.75 2.75 4.83
CA GLY A 20 25.15 1.39 4.49
C GLY A 20 26.19 0.85 5.46
N ALA A 21 25.99 -0.34 5.98
CA ALA A 21 26.91 -0.96 6.94
C ALA A 21 28.16 -1.57 6.27
N ALA A 22 28.19 -1.66 4.95
CA ALA A 22 29.25 -2.30 4.16
C ALA A 22 29.54 -3.76 4.56
N ASP A 23 28.59 -4.44 5.18
CA ASP A 23 28.66 -5.84 5.58
C ASP A 23 27.69 -6.69 4.74
N PRO A 24 28.19 -7.54 3.82
CA PRO A 24 27.34 -8.36 2.96
C PRO A 24 26.60 -9.49 3.69
N ASP A 25 26.99 -9.82 4.91
CA ASP A 25 26.38 -10.89 5.71
C ASP A 25 25.31 -10.36 6.68
N ASP A 26 25.23 -9.05 6.91
CA ASP A 26 24.18 -8.42 7.73
C ASP A 26 22.91 -8.21 6.91
N LEU A 27 22.06 -9.23 6.87
CA LEU A 27 20.80 -9.20 6.12
C LEU A 27 19.82 -8.11 6.63
N GLU A 28 19.84 -7.82 7.92
CA GLU A 28 18.95 -6.78 8.48
C GLU A 28 19.42 -5.38 8.08
N ALA A 29 20.70 -5.09 8.16
CA ALA A 29 21.27 -3.83 7.69
C ALA A 29 21.05 -3.66 6.18
N ILE A 30 21.22 -4.72 5.39
CA ILE A 30 20.91 -4.71 3.95
C ILE A 30 19.45 -4.39 3.72
N ARG A 31 18.52 -5.03 4.43
CA ARG A 31 17.09 -4.79 4.30
C ARG A 31 16.72 -3.34 4.62
N VAL A 32 17.19 -2.83 5.75
CA VAL A 32 16.91 -1.45 6.20
C VAL A 32 17.44 -0.43 5.19
N PHE A 33 18.69 -0.61 4.75
CA PHE A 33 19.29 0.30 3.76
C PHE A 33 18.56 0.21 2.41
N ALA A 34 18.23 -1.01 1.94
CA ALA A 34 17.55 -1.19 0.65
C ALA A 34 16.18 -0.51 0.63
N VAL A 35 15.40 -0.62 1.71
CA VAL A 35 14.11 0.07 1.84
C VAL A 35 14.31 1.58 1.79
N ALA A 36 15.23 2.13 2.57
CA ALA A 36 15.51 3.56 2.61
C ALA A 36 16.00 4.07 1.22
N TYR A 37 16.91 3.33 0.58
CA TYR A 37 17.42 3.68 -0.74
C TYR A 37 16.30 3.72 -1.81
N LEU A 38 15.46 2.69 -1.86
CA LEU A 38 14.36 2.66 -2.82
C LEU A 38 13.30 3.72 -2.53
N ARG A 39 13.03 4.02 -1.27
CA ARG A 39 12.16 5.13 -0.87
C ARG A 39 12.72 6.48 -1.32
N HIS A 40 14.02 6.70 -1.12
CA HIS A 40 14.71 7.90 -1.60
C HIS A 40 14.58 8.07 -3.12
N GLU A 41 14.86 7.01 -3.89
CA GLU A 41 14.74 7.03 -5.36
C GLU A 41 13.29 7.31 -5.80
N GLN A 42 12.30 6.69 -5.15
CA GLN A 42 10.88 6.96 -5.41
C GLN A 42 10.51 8.42 -5.15
N ASP A 43 11.03 9.00 -4.09
CA ASP A 43 10.77 10.40 -3.74
C ASP A 43 11.36 11.36 -4.77
N LEU A 44 12.58 11.06 -5.25
CA LEU A 44 13.20 11.82 -6.34
C LEU A 44 12.37 11.74 -7.64
N ASP A 45 11.87 10.56 -8.00
CA ASP A 45 11.04 10.35 -9.18
C ASP A 45 9.70 11.08 -9.06
N LEU A 46 9.06 11.02 -7.90
CA LEU A 46 7.80 11.73 -7.63
C LEU A 46 8.00 13.24 -7.66
N LYS A 47 9.06 13.78 -7.08
CA LYS A 47 9.41 15.20 -7.17
C LYS A 47 9.66 15.65 -8.61
N ALA A 48 10.39 14.83 -9.40
CA ALA A 48 10.59 15.10 -10.82
C ALA A 48 9.28 15.10 -11.60
N PHE A 49 8.32 14.23 -11.20
CA PHE A 49 6.96 14.20 -11.73
C PHE A 49 6.09 15.36 -11.24
N GLY A 50 6.53 16.10 -10.21
CA GLY A 50 5.80 17.20 -9.59
C GLY A 50 4.71 16.75 -8.63
N VAL A 51 4.97 15.67 -7.89
CA VAL A 51 4.13 15.14 -6.81
C VAL A 51 4.94 15.13 -5.52
N GLU A 52 4.36 15.67 -4.48
CA GLU A 52 4.88 15.62 -3.10
C GLU A 52 3.78 15.14 -2.17
N PHE A 53 4.16 14.37 -1.16
CA PHE A 53 3.23 13.88 -0.13
C PHE A 53 3.53 14.54 1.20
N ASP A 54 2.50 14.97 1.90
CA ASP A 54 2.63 15.55 3.25
C ASP A 54 2.96 14.48 4.29
N VAL A 55 2.50 13.25 4.10
CA VAL A 55 2.69 12.14 5.04
C VAL A 55 3.00 10.85 4.31
N TYR A 56 4.09 10.21 4.71
CA TYR A 56 4.41 8.83 4.35
C TYR A 56 4.04 7.92 5.52
N PHE A 57 3.06 7.06 5.32
CA PHE A 57 2.60 6.13 6.34
C PHE A 57 3.21 4.74 6.11
N LEU A 58 3.84 4.19 7.13
CA LEU A 58 4.43 2.85 7.06
C LEU A 58 3.43 1.81 7.57
N GLU A 59 3.03 0.87 6.73
CA GLU A 59 2.15 -0.24 7.12
C GLU A 59 2.69 -1.00 8.34
N SER A 60 4.02 -1.16 8.44
CA SER A 60 4.65 -1.81 9.59
C SER A 60 4.32 -1.16 10.95
N SER A 61 3.99 0.16 10.95
CA SER A 61 3.58 0.84 12.18
C SER A 61 2.22 0.37 12.70
N LEU A 62 1.34 -0.12 11.84
CA LEU A 62 0.07 -0.72 12.26
C LEU A 62 0.28 -1.95 13.15
N TYR A 63 1.36 -2.69 12.90
CA TYR A 63 1.73 -3.86 13.68
C TYR A 63 2.51 -3.48 14.93
N SER A 64 3.55 -2.64 14.81
CA SER A 64 4.37 -2.23 15.95
C SER A 64 3.59 -1.45 17.00
N ASP A 65 2.57 -0.69 16.59
CA ASP A 65 1.71 0.11 17.47
C ASP A 65 0.48 -0.68 17.97
N GLY A 66 0.37 -1.98 17.62
CA GLY A 66 -0.71 -2.86 18.04
C GLY A 66 -2.08 -2.58 17.42
N LYS A 67 -2.16 -1.73 16.38
CA LYS A 67 -3.43 -1.31 15.75
C LYS A 67 -4.13 -2.46 15.02
N VAL A 68 -3.36 -3.38 14.44
CA VAL A 68 -3.91 -4.57 13.79
C VAL A 68 -4.58 -5.48 14.83
N GLU A 69 -3.91 -5.75 15.94
CA GLU A 69 -4.43 -6.59 17.04
C GLU A 69 -5.64 -5.94 17.71
N GLU A 70 -5.63 -4.63 17.92
CA GLU A 70 -6.77 -3.87 18.44
C GLU A 70 -7.98 -3.97 17.51
N THR A 71 -7.74 -3.86 16.20
CA THR A 71 -8.78 -4.00 15.17
C THR A 71 -9.39 -5.40 15.21
N VAL A 72 -8.58 -6.47 15.30
CA VAL A 72 -9.05 -7.86 15.44
C VAL A 72 -9.89 -8.00 16.68
N LYS A 73 -9.35 -7.55 17.82
CA LYS A 73 -10.05 -7.65 19.10
C LYS A 73 -11.43 -6.99 19.02
N ARG A 74 -11.53 -5.79 18.46
CA ARG A 74 -12.78 -5.07 18.33
C ARG A 74 -13.79 -5.80 17.44
N LEU A 75 -13.35 -6.39 16.32
CA LEU A 75 -14.20 -7.17 15.43
C LEU A 75 -14.72 -8.44 16.11
N VAL A 76 -13.88 -9.09 16.93
CA VAL A 76 -14.27 -10.27 17.74
C VAL A 76 -15.28 -9.87 18.82
N ASP A 77 -15.00 -8.82 19.58
CA ASP A 77 -15.87 -8.32 20.65
C ASP A 77 -17.25 -7.89 20.13
N ASN A 78 -17.32 -7.37 18.90
CA ASN A 78 -18.59 -7.02 18.24
C ASN A 78 -19.37 -8.24 17.73
N GLY A 79 -18.82 -9.46 17.77
CA GLY A 79 -19.51 -10.70 17.43
C GLY A 79 -19.67 -10.99 15.94
N TYR A 80 -18.93 -10.28 15.06
CA TYR A 80 -19.01 -10.48 13.60
C TYR A 80 -17.97 -11.47 13.06
N THR A 81 -17.27 -12.18 13.93
CA THR A 81 -16.25 -13.15 13.54
C THR A 81 -16.64 -14.58 13.86
N TYR A 82 -16.01 -15.52 13.20
CA TYR A 82 -16.10 -16.95 13.51
C TYR A 82 -14.79 -17.65 13.13
N GLU A 83 -14.55 -18.80 13.73
CA GLU A 83 -13.43 -19.66 13.35
C GLU A 83 -13.93 -20.80 12.45
N ASP A 84 -13.21 -21.03 11.36
CA ASP A 84 -13.40 -22.15 10.47
C ASP A 84 -12.06 -22.66 9.97
N ASP A 85 -11.84 -23.99 10.07
CA ASP A 85 -10.62 -24.69 9.66
C ASP A 85 -9.33 -24.04 10.22
N GLY A 86 -9.39 -23.52 11.47
CA GLY A 86 -8.26 -22.87 12.16
C GLY A 86 -7.93 -21.46 11.64
N ALA A 87 -8.75 -20.90 10.79
CA ALA A 87 -8.66 -19.51 10.34
C ALA A 87 -9.76 -18.66 11.00
N LEU A 88 -9.45 -17.39 11.26
CA LEU A 88 -10.42 -16.42 11.77
C LEU A 88 -11.04 -15.67 10.60
N TRP A 89 -12.36 -15.70 10.51
CA TRP A 89 -13.16 -15.08 9.44
C TRP A 89 -13.99 -13.92 9.97
N LEU A 90 -14.25 -12.94 9.11
CA LEU A 90 -15.21 -11.86 9.31
C LEU A 90 -16.44 -12.10 8.44
N ARG A 91 -17.66 -11.97 9.02
CA ARG A 91 -18.93 -12.00 8.30
C ARG A 91 -19.14 -10.72 7.50
N THR A 92 -18.34 -10.50 6.48
CA THR A 92 -18.46 -9.33 5.61
C THR A 92 -19.73 -9.35 4.78
N THR A 93 -20.36 -10.52 4.60
CA THR A 93 -21.66 -10.67 3.94
C THR A 93 -22.77 -9.93 4.68
N ASP A 94 -22.72 -9.83 6.02
CA ASP A 94 -23.67 -9.06 6.82
C ASP A 94 -23.66 -7.56 6.49
N PHE A 95 -22.58 -7.10 5.82
CA PHE A 95 -22.35 -5.69 5.45
C PHE A 95 -22.30 -5.48 3.94
N GLY A 96 -22.75 -6.46 3.13
CA GLY A 96 -22.94 -6.32 1.69
C GLY A 96 -21.76 -6.76 0.83
N ASP A 97 -20.79 -7.48 1.39
CA ASP A 97 -19.75 -8.17 0.58
C ASP A 97 -20.34 -9.44 -0.06
N ASP A 98 -19.69 -9.93 -1.10
CA ASP A 98 -20.12 -11.14 -1.84
C ASP A 98 -19.84 -12.45 -1.08
N LYS A 99 -18.90 -12.43 -0.15
CA LYS A 99 -18.51 -13.56 0.70
C LYS A 99 -17.79 -13.09 1.95
N ASP A 100 -17.75 -13.94 2.97
CA ASP A 100 -16.97 -13.69 4.16
C ASP A 100 -15.47 -13.71 3.89
N ARG A 101 -14.69 -13.00 4.70
CA ARG A 101 -13.26 -12.79 4.48
C ARG A 101 -12.41 -13.34 5.61
N VAL A 102 -11.36 -14.05 5.23
CA VAL A 102 -10.32 -14.48 6.18
C VAL A 102 -9.57 -13.24 6.66
N MET A 103 -9.50 -13.07 7.98
CA MET A 103 -8.68 -12.05 8.63
C MET A 103 -7.31 -12.63 9.03
N ARG A 104 -7.32 -13.78 9.70
CA ARG A 104 -6.11 -14.49 10.14
C ARG A 104 -6.13 -15.92 9.62
N LYS A 105 -5.07 -16.31 8.96
CA LYS A 105 -4.87 -17.65 8.41
C LYS A 105 -4.58 -18.66 9.53
N ARG A 106 -4.64 -19.95 9.18
CA ARG A 106 -4.29 -21.06 10.07
C ARG A 106 -2.85 -20.99 10.62
N ASP A 107 -1.92 -20.44 9.86
CA ASP A 107 -0.51 -20.24 10.25
C ASP A 107 -0.32 -19.03 11.20
N GLY A 108 -1.39 -18.33 11.57
CA GLY A 108 -1.40 -17.16 12.41
C GLY A 108 -1.14 -15.85 11.66
N GLY A 109 -0.77 -15.91 10.38
CA GLY A 109 -0.51 -14.72 9.56
C GLY A 109 -1.80 -14.01 9.17
N TYR A 110 -1.78 -12.69 9.18
CA TYR A 110 -2.90 -11.88 8.70
C TYR A 110 -2.96 -11.84 7.17
N THR A 111 -4.17 -11.71 6.65
CA THR A 111 -4.38 -11.39 5.23
C THR A 111 -4.27 -9.89 5.02
N TYR A 112 -3.98 -9.42 3.79
CA TYR A 112 -3.92 -7.98 3.47
C TYR A 112 -5.20 -7.20 3.79
N PHE A 113 -6.33 -7.89 3.84
CA PHE A 113 -7.62 -7.30 4.20
C PHE A 113 -7.63 -6.63 5.57
N LEU A 114 -7.01 -7.27 6.55
CA LEU A 114 -7.06 -6.77 7.94
C LEU A 114 -6.24 -5.50 8.16
N PRO A 115 -4.96 -5.40 7.74
CA PRO A 115 -4.22 -4.13 7.83
C PRO A 115 -4.87 -3.01 7.01
N ASP A 116 -5.55 -3.30 5.89
CA ASP A 116 -6.32 -2.29 5.17
C ASP A 116 -7.47 -1.72 6.04
N VAL A 117 -8.21 -2.58 6.75
CA VAL A 117 -9.26 -2.13 7.68
C VAL A 117 -8.66 -1.34 8.85
N ALA A 118 -7.56 -1.81 9.44
CA ALA A 118 -6.87 -1.12 10.53
C ALA A 118 -6.35 0.25 10.11
N TYR A 119 -5.79 0.36 8.90
CA TYR A 119 -5.31 1.63 8.38
C TYR A 119 -6.44 2.65 8.15
N HIS A 120 -7.58 2.19 7.63
CA HIS A 120 -8.71 3.10 7.45
C HIS A 120 -9.34 3.50 8.79
N LEU A 121 -9.38 2.60 9.78
CA LEU A 121 -9.76 2.97 11.14
C LEU A 121 -8.81 4.04 11.72
N ASP A 122 -7.50 3.89 11.52
CA ASP A 122 -6.51 4.90 11.92
C ASP A 122 -6.76 6.26 11.25
N LYS A 123 -7.06 6.29 9.95
CA LYS A 123 -7.44 7.53 9.25
C LYS A 123 -8.68 8.18 9.89
N TRP A 124 -9.70 7.40 10.20
CA TRP A 124 -10.90 7.88 10.86
C TRP A 124 -10.63 8.45 12.25
N GLN A 125 -9.84 7.73 13.06
CA GLN A 125 -9.42 8.17 14.40
C GLN A 125 -8.57 9.45 14.38
N ARG A 126 -7.79 9.67 13.32
CA ARG A 126 -7.05 10.90 13.07
C ARG A 126 -7.94 12.07 12.64
N GLY A 127 -9.24 11.87 12.49
CA GLY A 127 -10.23 12.89 12.18
C GLY A 127 -10.45 13.16 10.68
N PHE A 128 -9.97 12.28 9.78
CA PHE A 128 -10.23 12.41 8.35
C PHE A 128 -11.66 11.95 8.03
N THR A 129 -12.58 12.88 8.02
CA THR A 129 -13.99 12.61 7.67
C THR A 129 -14.22 12.46 6.17
N GLN A 130 -13.30 12.93 5.35
CA GLN A 130 -13.28 12.73 3.90
C GLN A 130 -11.94 12.08 3.52
N VAL A 131 -12.00 10.90 2.92
CA VAL A 131 -10.84 10.13 2.45
C VAL A 131 -11.15 9.63 1.06
N ILE A 132 -10.24 9.86 0.14
CA ILE A 132 -10.28 9.35 -1.24
C ILE A 132 -9.08 8.42 -1.43
N ASN A 133 -9.34 7.16 -1.72
CA ASN A 133 -8.30 6.21 -2.09
C ASN A 133 -8.19 6.13 -3.61
N GLU A 134 -6.99 6.29 -4.12
CA GLU A 134 -6.69 6.09 -5.53
C GLU A 134 -6.07 4.71 -5.74
N GLN A 135 -6.68 3.88 -6.57
CA GLN A 135 -6.25 2.50 -6.82
C GLN A 135 -6.47 2.11 -8.27
N GLY A 136 -5.73 1.10 -8.73
CA GLY A 136 -6.01 0.46 -10.02
C GLY A 136 -7.38 -0.25 -10.03
N ALA A 137 -8.02 -0.32 -11.18
CA ALA A 137 -9.33 -0.96 -11.34
C ALA A 137 -9.33 -2.46 -11.00
N ASP A 138 -8.19 -3.11 -11.00
CA ASP A 138 -7.98 -4.49 -10.54
C ASP A 138 -8.25 -4.65 -9.02
N HIS A 139 -8.21 -3.57 -8.24
CA HIS A 139 -8.57 -3.53 -6.83
C HIS A 139 -10.04 -3.26 -6.54
N HIS A 140 -10.93 -3.28 -7.55
CA HIS A 140 -12.36 -3.00 -7.39
C HIS A 140 -13.01 -3.79 -6.24
N SER A 141 -12.70 -5.08 -6.10
CA SER A 141 -13.24 -5.92 -5.02
C SER A 141 -12.80 -5.48 -3.61
N THR A 142 -11.72 -4.70 -3.48
CA THR A 142 -11.24 -4.18 -2.18
C THR A 142 -12.21 -3.16 -1.60
N VAL A 143 -12.88 -2.40 -2.42
CA VAL A 143 -13.83 -1.34 -2.00
C VAL A 143 -14.91 -1.90 -1.07
N THR A 144 -15.64 -2.91 -1.53
CA THR A 144 -16.75 -3.48 -0.78
C THR A 144 -16.27 -4.16 0.50
N ARG A 145 -15.22 -4.98 0.42
CA ARG A 145 -14.73 -5.72 1.59
C ARG A 145 -14.14 -4.81 2.67
N VAL A 146 -13.41 -3.74 2.32
CA VAL A 146 -12.87 -2.79 3.31
C VAL A 146 -14.01 -2.04 3.98
N ARG A 147 -14.99 -1.53 3.21
CA ARG A 147 -16.17 -0.88 3.77
C ARG A 147 -16.96 -1.81 4.68
N ALA A 148 -17.14 -3.08 4.31
CA ALA A 148 -17.77 -4.09 5.17
C ALA A 148 -17.01 -4.28 6.49
N GLY A 149 -15.68 -4.41 6.44
CA GLY A 149 -14.83 -4.49 7.63
C GLY A 149 -14.96 -3.27 8.55
N LEU A 150 -15.00 -2.07 7.97
CA LEU A 150 -15.18 -0.82 8.71
C LEU A 150 -16.56 -0.72 9.39
N GLN A 151 -17.63 -1.18 8.73
CA GLN A 151 -18.96 -1.23 9.31
C GLN A 151 -19.02 -2.23 10.48
N ALA A 152 -18.35 -3.38 10.36
CA ALA A 152 -18.29 -4.39 11.42
C ALA A 152 -17.57 -3.87 12.68
N LEU A 153 -16.72 -2.85 12.58
CA LEU A 153 -16.07 -2.21 13.73
C LEU A 153 -17.02 -1.41 14.60
N GLN A 154 -18.21 -1.04 14.13
CA GLN A 154 -19.17 -0.19 14.85
C GLN A 154 -18.50 1.06 15.44
N ALA A 155 -17.75 1.80 14.60
CA ALA A 155 -16.96 2.96 14.98
C ALA A 155 -17.56 4.28 14.49
N ASP A 156 -18.89 4.32 14.27
CA ASP A 156 -19.62 5.47 13.73
C ASP A 156 -19.10 5.97 12.36
N ILE A 157 -18.45 5.06 11.61
CA ILE A 157 -17.95 5.34 10.27
C ILE A 157 -19.12 5.30 9.29
N PRO A 158 -19.35 6.35 8.46
CA PRO A 158 -20.46 6.37 7.52
C PRO A 158 -20.38 5.23 6.50
N LYS A 159 -21.56 4.69 6.12
CA LYS A 159 -21.64 3.72 5.01
C LYS A 159 -21.07 4.32 3.76
N GLY A 160 -20.25 3.87 3.03
CA GLY A 160 -19.69 4.48 1.82
C GLY A 160 -18.36 5.19 2.04
N TRP A 161 -17.97 5.48 3.26
CA TRP A 161 -16.62 5.93 3.56
C TRP A 161 -15.65 4.73 3.61
N PRO A 162 -14.41 4.86 3.11
CA PRO A 162 -13.83 5.95 2.32
C PRO A 162 -14.32 5.94 0.86
N ASP A 163 -14.11 7.06 0.15
CA ASP A 163 -14.30 7.14 -1.29
C ASP A 163 -13.13 6.49 -2.04
N TYR A 164 -13.39 6.07 -3.28
CA TYR A 164 -12.40 5.46 -4.15
C TYR A 164 -12.46 6.06 -5.54
N VAL A 165 -11.29 6.35 -6.09
CA VAL A 165 -11.08 6.64 -7.51
C VAL A 165 -10.31 5.46 -8.09
N LEU A 166 -10.94 4.75 -9.03
CA LEU A 166 -10.36 3.58 -9.67
C LEU A 166 -9.84 3.96 -11.05
N HIS A 167 -8.52 3.86 -11.22
CA HIS A 167 -7.85 4.15 -12.47
C HIS A 167 -7.79 2.93 -13.37
N GLN A 168 -8.00 3.15 -14.68
CA GLN A 168 -7.77 2.13 -15.70
C GLN A 168 -6.28 1.78 -15.77
N MET A 169 -5.99 0.55 -16.19
CA MET A 169 -4.62 0.12 -16.44
C MET A 169 -4.02 0.95 -17.58
N VAL A 170 -2.85 1.52 -17.34
CA VAL A 170 -2.11 2.28 -18.35
C VAL A 170 -1.23 1.33 -19.15
N THR A 171 -1.36 1.38 -20.47
CA THR A 171 -0.53 0.62 -21.41
C THR A 171 0.49 1.56 -22.04
N VAL A 172 1.76 1.20 -21.95
CA VAL A 172 2.85 1.92 -22.65
C VAL A 172 3.07 1.28 -24.01
N MET A 173 2.98 2.09 -25.07
CA MET A 173 3.20 1.65 -26.44
C MET A 173 4.52 2.21 -26.96
N ARG A 174 5.31 1.42 -27.66
CA ARG A 174 6.52 1.85 -28.35
C ARG A 174 6.51 1.31 -29.77
N SER A 175 6.61 2.19 -30.77
CA SER A 175 6.57 1.83 -32.20
C SER A 175 5.34 0.96 -32.60
N GLY A 176 4.19 1.19 -31.96
CA GLY A 176 2.94 0.45 -32.21
C GLY A 176 2.80 -0.90 -31.49
N GLU A 177 3.81 -1.29 -30.71
CA GLU A 177 3.77 -2.51 -29.90
C GLU A 177 3.68 -2.18 -28.42
N GLU A 178 2.94 -3.02 -27.67
CA GLU A 178 2.84 -2.89 -26.24
C GLU A 178 4.17 -3.26 -25.56
N VAL A 179 4.69 -2.34 -24.74
CA VAL A 179 5.83 -2.63 -23.88
C VAL A 179 5.35 -3.51 -22.72
N LYS A 180 5.60 -4.81 -22.82
CA LYS A 180 5.22 -5.77 -21.76
C LYS A 180 6.00 -5.47 -20.49
N LEU A 181 5.25 -5.07 -19.46
CA LEU A 181 5.79 -4.84 -18.13
C LEU A 181 5.82 -6.17 -17.38
N SER A 182 7.00 -6.74 -17.19
CA SER A 182 7.16 -7.98 -16.42
C SER A 182 8.18 -7.81 -15.31
N LYS A 183 7.70 -7.75 -14.08
CA LYS A 183 8.57 -7.74 -12.88
C LYS A 183 9.51 -8.95 -12.84
N ARG A 184 9.07 -10.10 -13.33
CA ARG A 184 9.87 -11.35 -13.36
C ARG A 184 10.96 -11.35 -14.42
N ALA A 185 10.73 -10.66 -15.54
CA ALA A 185 11.69 -10.53 -16.63
C ALA A 185 12.63 -9.34 -16.48
N GLY A 186 12.46 -8.51 -15.45
CA GLY A 186 13.25 -7.29 -15.24
C GLY A 186 12.99 -6.19 -16.27
N SER A 187 11.97 -6.36 -17.13
CA SER A 187 11.56 -5.35 -18.11
C SER A 187 10.37 -4.56 -17.56
N TYR A 188 10.61 -3.36 -17.11
CA TYR A 188 9.57 -2.40 -16.73
C TYR A 188 10.02 -1.01 -17.13
N VAL A 189 9.06 -0.16 -17.44
CA VAL A 189 9.30 1.25 -17.71
C VAL A 189 9.08 2.00 -16.41
N THR A 190 10.08 2.71 -15.95
CA THR A 190 9.99 3.54 -14.74
C THR A 190 9.34 4.89 -15.07
N LEU A 191 8.88 5.58 -14.02
CA LEU A 191 8.41 6.95 -14.14
C LEU A 191 9.54 7.86 -14.66
N ARG A 192 10.77 7.64 -14.22
CA ARG A 192 11.97 8.36 -14.67
C ARG A 192 12.20 8.17 -16.18
N ASP A 193 12.12 6.91 -16.68
CA ASP A 193 12.29 6.63 -18.11
C ASP A 193 11.25 7.41 -18.95
N LEU A 194 9.99 7.47 -18.50
CA LEU A 194 8.95 8.23 -19.19
C LEU A 194 9.25 9.73 -19.19
N ILE A 195 9.66 10.28 -18.05
CA ILE A 195 10.01 11.71 -17.96
C ILE A 195 11.20 12.05 -18.84
N GLU A 196 12.22 11.20 -18.91
CA GLU A 196 13.39 11.39 -19.75
C GLU A 196 13.06 11.28 -21.24
N GLU A 197 12.16 10.37 -21.63
CA GLU A 197 11.81 10.12 -23.03
C GLU A 197 10.84 11.16 -23.61
N VAL A 198 9.81 11.57 -22.87
CA VAL A 198 8.73 12.43 -23.38
C VAL A 198 8.55 13.75 -22.60
N GLY A 199 9.29 13.94 -21.53
CA GLY A 199 9.20 15.10 -20.66
C GLY A 199 8.12 15.00 -19.60
N ARG A 200 8.29 15.77 -18.51
CA ARG A 200 7.41 15.76 -17.36
C ARG A 200 5.94 16.05 -17.71
N ASP A 201 5.70 17.10 -18.47
CA ASP A 201 4.34 17.57 -18.72
C ASP A 201 3.54 16.60 -19.57
N ALA A 202 4.17 15.98 -20.59
CA ALA A 202 3.55 14.93 -21.38
C ALA A 202 3.27 13.69 -20.54
N THR A 203 4.23 13.27 -19.71
CA THR A 203 4.07 12.13 -18.81
C THR A 203 2.88 12.36 -17.85
N ARG A 204 2.78 13.54 -17.22
CA ARG A 204 1.67 13.92 -16.35
C ARG A 204 0.33 13.89 -17.09
N TYR A 205 0.29 14.47 -18.28
CA TYR A 205 -0.94 14.51 -19.06
C TYR A 205 -1.48 13.12 -19.38
N PHE A 206 -0.63 12.22 -19.86
CA PHE A 206 -1.07 10.89 -20.27
C PHE A 206 -1.35 9.94 -19.09
N LEU A 207 -0.72 10.14 -17.94
CA LEU A 207 -0.98 9.32 -16.75
C LEU A 207 -2.16 9.83 -15.91
N ALA A 208 -2.45 11.14 -15.91
CA ALA A 208 -3.44 11.73 -15.02
C ALA A 208 -4.71 12.25 -15.70
N ALA A 209 -4.70 12.53 -17.00
CA ALA A 209 -5.82 13.17 -17.72
C ALA A 209 -6.79 12.18 -18.40
N ARG A 210 -6.64 10.88 -18.21
CA ARG A 210 -7.51 9.87 -18.84
C ARG A 210 -7.94 8.79 -17.86
#